data_139e8e5278a1140fef00fe7923b8989d
#
_entry.id   139e8e5278a1140fef00fe7923b8989d
#
_cell.length_a   1.000
_cell.length_b   1.000
_cell.length_c   1.000
_cell.angle_alpha   90.00
_cell.angle_beta   90.00
_cell.angle_gamma   90.00
#
_symmetry.space_group_name_H-M   'P 1'
#
loop_
_entity.id
_entity.type
_entity.pdbx_description
1 polymer ?
#
loop_
_entity_poly.entity_id
_entity_poly.type
_entity_poly.pdbx_seq_one_letter_code
_entity_poly.pdbx_strand_id
1 'polypeptide(L)'
;MILSVQKAMKILSVIADAKNNSVSLMDIAGKTGYPKATCSHLLETLCIGGYVTRVSHKEGYILGPSLYNLTRYGRYEKDFVSLCRPVMRWMEQKSRATVILSVIRSNQKFIIDYADTEQKLFEEHPNIRTDDIYRTATGRAILSHMNRDEIKAFWDKYG
;
A
#
# COMPACT_ATOMS: atom_id res chain seq x y z
N MET A 1 12.26 14.40 9.28
CA MET A 1 11.85 13.09 8.70
C MET A 1 13.10 12.25 8.45
N ILE A 2 13.13 10.97 8.87
CA ILE A 2 14.31 10.11 8.77
C ILE A 2 14.34 9.46 7.38
N LEU A 3 15.26 9.89 6.55
CA LEU A 3 15.31 9.51 5.13
C LEU A 3 15.59 8.01 4.92
N SER A 4 16.40 7.38 5.78
CA SER A 4 16.69 5.94 5.70
C SER A 4 15.44 5.08 5.93
N VAL A 5 14.57 5.49 6.86
CA VAL A 5 13.29 4.80 7.12
C VAL A 5 12.37 4.89 5.90
N GLN A 6 12.26 6.07 5.29
CA GLN A 6 11.46 6.22 4.07
C GLN A 6 11.98 5.34 2.92
N LYS A 7 13.29 5.31 2.72
CA LYS A 7 13.91 4.49 1.68
C LYS A 7 13.64 3.01 1.92
N ALA A 8 13.75 2.55 3.17
CA ALA A 8 13.46 1.17 3.54
C ALA A 8 11.98 0.80 3.25
N MET A 9 11.04 1.66 3.65
CA MET A 9 9.61 1.46 3.35
C MET A 9 9.34 1.41 1.85
N LYS A 10 9.98 2.28 1.05
CA LYS A 10 9.82 2.25 -0.41
C LYS A 10 10.34 0.95 -1.03
N ILE A 11 11.44 0.41 -0.51
CA ILE A 11 11.97 -0.90 -0.93
C ILE A 11 10.96 -2.01 -0.61
N LEU A 12 10.38 -2.03 0.60
CA LEU A 12 9.35 -3.00 0.97
C LEU A 12 8.14 -2.94 0.03
N SER A 13 7.67 -1.74 -0.32
CA SER A 13 6.58 -1.56 -1.28
C SER A 13 6.92 -2.13 -2.66
N VAL A 14 8.13 -1.86 -3.17
CA VAL A 14 8.58 -2.40 -4.47
C VAL A 14 8.60 -3.93 -4.49
N ILE A 15 9.01 -4.56 -3.37
CA ILE A 15 9.01 -6.03 -3.26
C ILE A 15 7.58 -6.56 -3.15
N ALA A 16 6.70 -5.88 -2.41
CA ALA A 16 5.29 -6.25 -2.29
C ALA A 16 4.56 -6.21 -3.63
N ASP A 17 4.83 -5.19 -4.45
CA ASP A 17 4.19 -4.99 -5.77
C ASP A 17 4.55 -6.10 -6.78
N ALA A 18 5.62 -6.84 -6.56
CA ALA A 18 5.99 -7.98 -7.41
C ALA A 18 5.11 -9.22 -7.19
N LYS A 19 4.12 -9.12 -6.31
CA LYS A 19 3.19 -10.19 -5.93
C LYS A 19 3.97 -11.43 -5.48
N ASN A 20 3.87 -12.56 -6.00
CA ASN A 20 4.56 -13.77 -5.55
C ASN A 20 5.96 -13.99 -6.21
N ASN A 21 6.48 -12.99 -6.93
CA ASN A 21 7.78 -13.08 -7.58
C ASN A 21 8.87 -12.44 -6.73
N SER A 22 10.07 -12.99 -6.80
CA SER A 22 11.25 -12.35 -6.22
C SER A 22 11.70 -11.15 -7.07
N VAL A 23 12.29 -10.15 -6.43
CA VAL A 23 12.75 -8.92 -7.08
C VAL A 23 14.27 -8.82 -6.95
N SER A 24 14.96 -8.66 -8.07
CA SER A 24 16.41 -8.51 -8.06
C SER A 24 16.85 -7.16 -7.46
N LEU A 25 18.09 -7.09 -6.95
CA LEU A 25 18.67 -5.84 -6.47
C LEU A 25 18.69 -4.75 -7.56
N MET A 26 18.88 -5.15 -8.81
CA MET A 26 18.89 -4.22 -9.95
C MET A 26 17.50 -3.62 -10.20
N ASP A 27 16.46 -4.44 -10.16
CA ASP A 27 15.09 -3.98 -10.34
C ASP A 27 14.64 -3.08 -9.19
N ILE A 28 15.03 -3.43 -7.94
CA ILE A 28 14.77 -2.58 -6.77
C ILE A 28 15.45 -1.22 -6.95
N ALA A 29 16.70 -1.17 -7.34
CA ALA A 29 17.42 0.07 -7.58
C ALA A 29 16.77 0.90 -8.70
N GLY A 30 16.40 0.26 -9.81
CA GLY A 30 15.72 0.90 -10.92
C GLY A 30 14.36 1.49 -10.55
N LYS A 31 13.50 0.70 -9.88
CA LYS A 31 12.15 1.13 -9.46
C LYS A 31 12.16 2.19 -8.35
N THR A 32 13.13 2.14 -7.45
CA THR A 32 13.23 3.13 -6.37
C THR A 32 13.95 4.41 -6.79
N GLY A 33 14.84 4.33 -7.79
CA GLY A 33 15.75 5.40 -8.17
C GLY A 33 16.92 5.58 -7.18
N TYR A 34 17.16 4.60 -6.29
CA TYR A 34 18.25 4.69 -5.31
C TYR A 34 19.53 4.02 -5.82
N PRO A 35 20.72 4.51 -5.42
CA PRO A 35 21.98 3.85 -5.71
C PRO A 35 21.96 2.40 -5.23
N LYS A 36 22.52 1.48 -6.03
CA LYS A 36 22.58 0.05 -5.74
C LYS A 36 23.20 -0.25 -4.36
N ALA A 37 24.26 0.49 -3.98
CA ALA A 37 24.87 0.35 -2.67
C ALA A 37 23.88 0.69 -1.53
N THR A 38 23.11 1.78 -1.68
CA THR A 38 22.09 2.15 -0.70
C THR A 38 21.01 1.07 -0.58
N CYS A 39 20.53 0.53 -1.71
CA CYS A 39 19.58 -0.57 -1.69
C CYS A 39 20.15 -1.81 -1.00
N SER A 40 21.41 -2.16 -1.28
CA SER A 40 22.06 -3.33 -0.67
C SER A 40 22.13 -3.21 0.85
N HIS A 41 22.60 -2.08 1.39
CA HIS A 41 22.67 -1.86 2.83
C HIS A 41 21.31 -1.88 3.53
N LEU A 42 20.28 -1.27 2.91
CA LEU A 42 18.94 -1.29 3.45
C LEU A 42 18.34 -2.69 3.42
N LEU A 43 18.54 -3.44 2.32
CA LEU A 43 18.07 -4.82 2.21
C LEU A 43 18.77 -5.74 3.22
N GLU A 44 20.06 -5.56 3.47
CA GLU A 44 20.76 -6.31 4.51
C GLU A 44 20.13 -6.09 5.89
N THR A 45 19.87 -4.83 6.26
CA THR A 45 19.19 -4.47 7.52
C THR A 45 17.78 -5.08 7.59
N LEU A 46 17.02 -5.01 6.50
CA LEU A 46 15.68 -5.58 6.43
C LEU A 46 15.70 -7.11 6.50
N CYS A 47 16.73 -7.76 5.94
CA CYS A 47 16.92 -9.20 6.04
C CYS A 47 17.26 -9.63 7.49
N ILE A 48 18.14 -8.90 8.17
CA ILE A 48 18.47 -9.15 9.58
C ILE A 48 17.20 -9.05 10.45
N GLY A 49 16.34 -8.06 10.18
CA GLY A 49 15.08 -7.89 10.87
C GLY A 49 13.97 -8.88 10.45
N GLY A 50 14.22 -9.74 9.47
CA GLY A 50 13.22 -10.68 8.94
C GLY A 50 12.08 -10.02 8.15
N TYR A 51 12.19 -8.74 7.79
CA TYR A 51 11.22 -8.02 6.96
C TYR A 51 11.34 -8.37 5.48
N VAL A 52 12.52 -8.80 5.06
CA VAL A 52 12.83 -9.27 3.72
C VAL A 52 13.58 -10.60 3.84
N THR A 53 13.33 -11.49 2.91
CA THR A 53 14.07 -12.75 2.75
C THR A 53 14.80 -12.72 1.43
N ARG A 54 16.10 -13.02 1.45
CA ARG A 54 16.86 -13.23 0.24
C ARG A 54 16.70 -14.69 -0.20
N VAL A 55 16.11 -14.91 -1.36
CA VAL A 55 15.90 -16.27 -1.89
C VAL A 55 17.21 -16.87 -2.36
N SER A 56 17.91 -16.17 -3.25
CA SER A 56 19.26 -16.51 -3.70
C SER A 56 19.95 -15.27 -4.32
N HIS A 57 21.24 -15.41 -4.68
CA HIS A 57 21.95 -14.34 -5.40
C HIS A 57 21.36 -14.04 -6.79
N LYS A 58 20.75 -15.03 -7.44
CA LYS A 58 20.17 -14.92 -8.79
C LYS A 58 18.70 -14.49 -8.73
N GLU A 59 17.94 -15.04 -7.79
CA GLU A 59 16.48 -14.84 -7.70
C GLU A 59 16.08 -13.52 -7.01
N GLY A 60 16.90 -13.04 -6.07
CA GLY A 60 16.67 -11.75 -5.42
C GLY A 60 15.93 -11.85 -4.07
N TYR A 61 14.95 -10.97 -3.83
CA TYR A 61 14.33 -10.70 -2.53
C TYR A 61 12.82 -10.85 -2.58
N ILE A 62 12.24 -11.37 -1.50
CA ILE A 62 10.80 -11.45 -1.24
C ILE A 62 10.49 -10.84 0.13
N LEU A 63 9.22 -10.57 0.42
CA LEU A 63 8.80 -10.15 1.75
C LEU A 63 9.08 -11.24 2.79
N GLY A 64 9.52 -10.84 3.98
CA GLY A 64 9.91 -11.75 5.05
C GLY A 64 8.80 -11.98 6.10
N PRO A 65 8.98 -13.00 6.97
CA PRO A 65 7.96 -13.44 7.93
C PRO A 65 7.62 -12.40 9.00
N SER A 66 8.52 -11.46 9.31
CA SER A 66 8.25 -10.41 10.30
C SER A 66 7.08 -9.53 9.91
N LEU A 67 6.86 -9.28 8.60
CA LEU A 67 5.70 -8.52 8.12
C LEU A 67 4.39 -9.26 8.38
N TYR A 68 4.37 -10.57 8.17
CA TYR A 68 3.20 -11.39 8.50
C TYR A 68 2.85 -11.31 9.99
N ASN A 69 3.88 -11.41 10.86
CA ASN A 69 3.68 -11.31 12.32
C ASN A 69 3.14 -9.94 12.72
N LEU A 70 3.66 -8.85 12.15
CA LEU A 70 3.16 -7.50 12.42
C LEU A 70 1.68 -7.36 12.06
N THR A 71 1.25 -7.87 10.92
CA THR A 71 -0.16 -7.80 10.49
C THR A 71 -1.05 -8.75 11.27
N ARG A 72 -0.54 -9.92 11.69
CA ARG A 72 -1.30 -10.91 12.45
C ARG A 72 -1.59 -10.47 13.88
N TYR A 73 -0.62 -9.88 14.56
CA TYR A 73 -0.73 -9.46 15.96
C TYR A 73 -1.07 -7.98 16.14
N GLY A 74 -0.92 -7.18 15.08
CA GLY A 74 -1.36 -5.79 15.07
C GLY A 74 -2.88 -5.68 15.08
N ARG A 75 -3.43 -4.83 15.95
CA ARG A 75 -4.87 -4.50 15.99
C ARG A 75 -5.31 -3.58 14.84
N TYR A 76 -4.64 -3.62 13.70
CA TYR A 76 -5.02 -2.74 12.60
C TYR A 76 -6.30 -3.26 11.93
N GLU A 77 -7.42 -2.70 12.32
CA GLU A 77 -8.74 -2.76 11.66
C GLU A 77 -9.15 -4.12 11.03
N LYS A 78 -8.58 -5.23 11.55
CA LYS A 78 -8.82 -6.57 11.02
C LYS A 78 -10.32 -6.92 11.06
N ASP A 79 -10.98 -6.53 12.14
CA ASP A 79 -12.41 -6.75 12.32
C ASP A 79 -13.22 -5.88 11.36
N PHE A 80 -12.80 -4.62 11.14
CA PHE A 80 -13.45 -3.70 10.21
C PHE A 80 -13.38 -4.19 8.77
N VAL A 81 -12.21 -4.64 8.31
CA VAL A 81 -12.06 -5.20 6.95
C VAL A 81 -12.95 -6.45 6.80
N SER A 82 -12.97 -7.32 7.79
CA SER A 82 -13.79 -8.55 7.76
C SER A 82 -15.28 -8.23 7.71
N LEU A 83 -15.74 -7.20 8.42
CA LEU A 83 -17.13 -6.73 8.39
C LEU A 83 -17.50 -6.09 7.04
N CYS A 84 -16.59 -5.35 6.43
CA CYS A 84 -16.85 -4.69 5.14
C CYS A 84 -16.84 -5.66 3.95
N ARG A 85 -16.06 -6.72 4.00
CA ARG A 85 -15.82 -7.63 2.88
C ARG A 85 -17.10 -8.26 2.27
N PRO A 86 -18.10 -8.73 3.03
CA PRO A 86 -19.36 -9.22 2.45
C PRO A 86 -20.11 -8.15 1.66
N VAL A 87 -20.18 -6.92 2.19
CA VAL A 87 -20.82 -5.79 1.53
C VAL A 87 -20.08 -5.40 0.25
N MET A 88 -18.76 -5.37 0.30
CA MET A 88 -17.93 -5.07 -0.88
C MET A 88 -18.15 -6.09 -2.00
N ARG A 89 -18.19 -7.39 -1.68
CA ARG A 89 -18.49 -8.45 -2.65
C ARG A 89 -19.88 -8.33 -3.24
N TRP A 90 -20.87 -8.03 -2.42
CA TRP A 90 -22.24 -7.80 -2.90
C TRP A 90 -22.31 -6.61 -3.85
N MET A 91 -21.64 -5.49 -3.51
CA MET A 91 -21.57 -4.30 -4.38
C MET A 91 -20.85 -4.61 -5.71
N GLU A 92 -19.75 -5.30 -5.65
CA GLU A 92 -18.97 -5.74 -6.81
C GLU A 92 -19.82 -6.60 -7.76
N GLN A 93 -20.49 -7.62 -7.25
CA GLN A 93 -21.37 -8.48 -8.04
C GLN A 93 -22.54 -7.73 -8.69
N LYS A 94 -23.11 -6.72 -7.99
CA LYS A 94 -24.20 -5.91 -8.51
C LYS A 94 -23.77 -4.87 -9.54
N SER A 95 -22.65 -4.21 -9.30
CA SER A 95 -22.15 -3.14 -10.14
C SER A 95 -21.26 -3.62 -11.28
N ARG A 96 -20.68 -4.85 -11.17
CA ARG A 96 -19.62 -5.37 -12.04
C ARG A 96 -18.42 -4.43 -12.14
N ALA A 97 -18.17 -3.71 -11.07
CA ALA A 97 -17.08 -2.75 -10.97
C ALA A 97 -16.23 -3.04 -9.73
N THR A 98 -14.96 -2.68 -9.78
CA THR A 98 -14.07 -2.78 -8.63
C THR A 98 -14.57 -1.95 -7.47
N VAL A 99 -14.70 -2.56 -6.30
CA VAL A 99 -15.07 -1.91 -5.04
C VAL A 99 -13.82 -1.78 -4.17
N ILE A 100 -13.53 -0.56 -3.74
CA ILE A 100 -12.32 -0.25 -2.98
C ILE A 100 -12.71 0.18 -1.57
N LEU A 101 -12.09 -0.44 -0.56
CA LEU A 101 -12.14 0.00 0.82
C LEU A 101 -10.90 0.84 1.14
N SER A 102 -11.12 2.08 1.55
CA SER A 102 -10.01 2.94 1.94
C SER A 102 -10.31 3.75 3.19
N VAL A 103 -9.24 4.19 3.85
CA VAL A 103 -9.28 5.05 5.03
C VAL A 103 -8.43 6.30 4.78
N ILE A 104 -8.78 7.39 5.47
CA ILE A 104 -7.94 8.58 5.53
C ILE A 104 -7.22 8.60 6.86
N ARG A 105 -5.91 8.79 6.83
CA ARG A 105 -5.06 9.07 8.00
C ARG A 105 -4.09 10.18 7.64
N SER A 106 -4.00 11.19 8.48
CA SER A 106 -3.10 12.35 8.26
C SER A 106 -3.25 12.95 6.85
N ASN A 107 -4.48 13.11 6.39
CA ASN A 107 -4.84 13.62 5.05
C ASN A 107 -4.29 12.79 3.87
N GLN A 108 -3.97 11.54 4.10
CA GLN A 108 -3.59 10.59 3.05
C GLN A 108 -4.63 9.48 2.96
N LYS A 109 -4.99 9.12 1.74
CA LYS A 109 -5.86 7.99 1.47
C LYS A 109 -5.03 6.70 1.44
N PHE A 110 -5.46 5.71 2.20
CA PHE A 110 -4.88 4.36 2.19
C PHE A 110 -5.95 3.37 1.73
N ILE A 111 -5.65 2.60 0.71
CA ILE A 111 -6.46 1.47 0.30
C ILE A 111 -6.09 0.31 1.20
N ILE A 112 -7.07 -0.27 1.89
CA ILE A 112 -6.89 -1.37 2.83
C ILE A 112 -7.46 -2.70 2.35
N ASP A 113 -8.46 -2.66 1.44
CA ASP A 113 -8.99 -3.87 0.80
C ASP A 113 -9.70 -3.50 -0.52
N TYR A 114 -9.94 -4.48 -1.36
CA TYR A 114 -10.71 -4.34 -2.59
C TYR A 114 -11.44 -5.64 -2.95
N ALA A 115 -12.54 -5.50 -3.69
CA ALA A 115 -13.24 -6.60 -4.35
C ALA A 115 -13.28 -6.34 -5.86
N ASP A 116 -12.77 -7.27 -6.63
CA ASP A 116 -12.67 -7.18 -8.08
C ASP A 116 -12.82 -8.57 -8.71
N THR A 117 -13.76 -8.75 -9.64
CA THR A 117 -13.99 -10.01 -10.36
C THR A 117 -12.90 -10.30 -11.37
N GLU A 118 -12.31 -9.28 -11.97
CA GLU A 118 -11.36 -9.44 -13.08
C GLU A 118 -9.89 -9.27 -12.69
N GLN A 119 -9.59 -8.87 -11.46
CA GLN A 119 -8.23 -8.58 -10.92
C GLN A 119 -7.38 -7.59 -11.75
N LYS A 120 -7.96 -6.96 -12.78
CA LYS A 120 -7.20 -6.15 -13.75
C LYS A 120 -6.84 -4.74 -13.27
N LEU A 121 -7.71 -4.11 -12.46
CA LEU A 121 -7.50 -2.69 -12.10
C LEU A 121 -6.32 -2.48 -11.14
N PHE A 122 -6.03 -3.49 -10.30
CA PHE A 122 -4.93 -3.42 -9.34
C PHE A 122 -3.57 -3.83 -9.92
N GLU A 123 -3.53 -4.41 -11.11
CA GLU A 123 -2.27 -4.72 -11.79
C GLU A 123 -1.54 -3.44 -12.23
N GLU A 124 -2.29 -2.39 -12.56
CA GLU A 124 -1.73 -1.15 -13.09
C GLU A 124 -1.41 -0.11 -11.99
N HIS A 125 -2.11 -0.12 -10.83
CA HIS A 125 -1.97 0.94 -9.82
C HIS A 125 -2.07 0.44 -8.36
N PRO A 126 -1.14 -0.38 -7.86
CA PRO A 126 -1.20 -0.92 -6.49
C PRO A 126 -1.00 0.14 -5.40
N ASN A 127 -0.42 1.29 -5.72
CA ASN A 127 -0.10 2.36 -4.77
C ASN A 127 -0.80 3.66 -5.14
N ILE A 128 -2.13 3.72 -4.94
CA ILE A 128 -2.82 5.01 -5.03
C ILE A 128 -2.56 5.79 -3.73
N ARG A 129 -1.38 6.33 -3.64
CA ARG A 129 -1.07 7.47 -2.80
C ARG A 129 -1.51 8.70 -3.58
N THR A 130 -2.72 9.16 -3.36
CA THR A 130 -3.21 10.31 -4.09
C THR A 130 -3.28 11.52 -3.18
N ASP A 131 -2.52 12.51 -3.56
CA ASP A 131 -2.78 13.90 -3.20
C ASP A 131 -4.10 14.39 -3.87
N ASP A 132 -4.70 13.57 -4.72
CA ASP A 132 -5.91 13.79 -5.52
C ASP A 132 -7.17 13.16 -4.89
N ILE A 133 -7.39 13.38 -3.58
CA ILE A 133 -8.54 12.79 -2.89
C ILE A 133 -9.86 13.17 -3.57
N TYR A 134 -10.02 14.41 -3.98
CA TYR A 134 -11.26 14.94 -4.57
C TYR A 134 -11.57 14.40 -5.99
N ARG A 135 -10.57 13.86 -6.72
CA ARG A 135 -10.76 13.34 -8.08
C ARG A 135 -11.24 11.90 -8.13
N THR A 136 -11.18 11.19 -7.02
CA THR A 136 -11.56 9.77 -6.97
C THR A 136 -12.94 9.57 -6.32
N ALA A 137 -13.70 8.55 -6.76
CA ALA A 137 -14.99 8.20 -6.17
C ALA A 137 -14.89 7.96 -4.65
N THR A 138 -13.87 7.23 -4.22
CA THR A 138 -13.59 6.94 -2.80
C THR A 138 -13.30 8.23 -2.02
N GLY A 139 -12.51 9.13 -2.58
CA GLY A 139 -12.22 10.41 -1.95
C GLY A 139 -13.45 11.29 -1.81
N ARG A 140 -14.31 11.35 -2.85
CA ARG A 140 -15.59 12.10 -2.79
C ARG A 140 -16.52 11.51 -1.74
N ALA A 141 -16.62 10.18 -1.64
CA ALA A 141 -17.41 9.52 -0.60
C ALA A 141 -16.93 9.90 0.80
N ILE A 142 -15.61 9.98 1.02
CA ILE A 142 -15.05 10.40 2.30
C ILE A 142 -15.32 11.88 2.57
N LEU A 143 -15.07 12.76 1.60
CA LEU A 143 -15.31 14.20 1.73
C LEU A 143 -16.79 14.50 2.01
N SER A 144 -17.73 13.72 1.46
CA SER A 144 -19.18 13.90 1.70
C SER A 144 -19.59 13.65 3.15
N HIS A 145 -18.78 12.98 3.95
CA HIS A 145 -19.02 12.70 5.37
C HIS A 145 -18.24 13.62 6.32
N MET A 146 -17.39 14.49 5.78
CA MET A 146 -16.67 15.48 6.57
C MET A 146 -17.59 16.64 6.97
N ASN A 147 -17.38 17.18 8.16
CA ASN A 147 -18.04 18.42 8.57
C ASN A 147 -17.41 19.64 7.87
N ARG A 148 -18.05 20.82 8.02
CA ARG A 148 -17.62 22.06 7.34
C ARG A 148 -16.19 22.48 7.69
N ASP A 149 -15.79 22.31 8.94
CA ASP A 149 -14.46 22.73 9.41
C ASP A 149 -13.36 21.81 8.86
N GLU A 150 -13.64 20.50 8.80
CA GLU A 150 -12.77 19.50 8.19
C GLU A 150 -12.61 19.74 6.68
N ILE A 151 -13.71 20.04 5.97
CA ILE A 151 -13.66 20.37 4.54
C ILE A 151 -12.87 21.66 4.34
N LYS A 152 -13.09 22.69 5.15
CA LYS A 152 -12.34 23.94 5.06
C LYS A 152 -10.85 23.72 5.28
N ALA A 153 -10.48 23.02 6.34
CA ALA A 153 -9.07 22.66 6.61
C ALA A 153 -8.43 21.84 5.49
N PHE A 154 -9.21 21.00 4.83
CA PHE A 154 -8.76 20.25 3.65
C PHE A 154 -8.48 21.16 2.47
N TRP A 155 -9.41 22.09 2.14
CA TRP A 155 -9.25 23.04 1.03
C TRP A 155 -8.15 24.06 1.26
N ASP A 156 -8.01 24.57 2.47
CA ASP A 156 -6.93 25.52 2.84
C ASP A 156 -5.53 24.91 2.65
N LYS A 157 -5.45 23.60 2.67
CA LYS A 157 -4.19 22.87 2.55
C LYS A 157 -3.91 22.30 1.15
N TYR A 158 -4.94 21.99 0.38
CA TYR A 158 -4.83 21.21 -0.88
C TYR A 158 -5.63 21.81 -2.06
N GLY A 159 -6.38 22.87 -1.84
CA GLY A 159 -7.19 23.60 -2.83
C GLY A 159 -6.42 24.49 -3.77
#